data_287fba419a0c2f1f2fb893510d9f6175
#
_entry.id   287fba419a0c2f1f2fb893510d9f6175
#
_cell.length_a   1.000
_cell.length_b   1.000
_cell.length_c   1.000
_cell.angle_alpha   90.00
_cell.angle_beta   90.00
_cell.angle_gamma   90.00
#
_symmetry.space_group_name_H-M   'P 1'
#
loop_
_entity.id
_entity.type
_entity.pdbx_description
1 polymer ?
#
loop_
_entity_poly.entity_id
_entity_poly.type
_entity_poly.pdbx_seq_one_letter_code
_entity_poly.pdbx_strand_id
1 'polypeptide(L)'
;MPLAATLAAALQLLLAATFFVIPVVVWFRGGGAQDAAEAEIQRQGHAPGVLARHGIAFREKPWEFALALTIGVILTALGALNLAGSPTGRLLSWIVEPMVFLGVGFITAGQVFATAYTRAAFARSAEPAARTIDARALIAAADSGFPAWLRPLVLIRFPLATLGSVLVMALLAF
;
A
#
# COMPACT_ATOMS: atom_id res chain seq x y z
N MET A 1 -8.62 31.63 0.08
CA MET A 1 -8.38 30.37 -0.66
C MET A 1 -9.73 29.72 -0.95
N PRO A 2 -9.98 29.20 -2.16
CA PRO A 2 -11.19 28.46 -2.43
C PRO A 2 -11.20 27.16 -1.58
N LEU A 3 -12.31 26.88 -0.91
CA LEU A 3 -12.49 25.70 -0.06
C LEU A 3 -12.12 24.40 -0.79
N ALA A 4 -12.42 24.33 -2.09
CA ALA A 4 -12.08 23.18 -2.94
C ALA A 4 -10.57 22.90 -2.99
N ALA A 5 -9.73 23.91 -3.19
CA ALA A 5 -8.29 23.74 -3.20
C ALA A 5 -7.73 23.29 -1.84
N THR A 6 -8.30 23.80 -0.75
CA THR A 6 -7.92 23.38 0.60
C THR A 6 -8.29 21.92 0.87
N LEU A 7 -9.48 21.47 0.44
CA LEU A 7 -9.90 20.08 0.58
C LEU A 7 -9.05 19.14 -0.30
N ALA A 8 -8.78 19.54 -1.53
CA ALA A 8 -7.89 18.76 -2.42
C ALA A 8 -6.50 18.58 -1.80
N ALA A 9 -5.91 19.68 -1.32
CA ALA A 9 -4.61 19.64 -0.66
C ALA A 9 -4.63 18.76 0.62
N ALA A 10 -5.69 18.85 1.43
CA ALA A 10 -5.83 18.02 2.62
C ALA A 10 -5.84 16.52 2.27
N LEU A 11 -6.57 16.12 1.23
CA LEU A 11 -6.59 14.73 0.76
C LEU A 11 -5.20 14.27 0.28
N GLN A 12 -4.49 15.10 -0.49
CA GLN A 12 -3.12 14.83 -0.94
C GLN A 12 -2.16 14.66 0.24
N LEU A 13 -2.21 15.55 1.23
CA LEU A 13 -1.35 15.50 2.41
C LEU A 13 -1.68 14.30 3.31
N LEU A 14 -2.95 13.93 3.47
CA LEU A 14 -3.34 12.74 4.19
C LEU A 14 -2.82 11.47 3.49
N LEU A 15 -2.95 11.39 2.18
CA LEU A 15 -2.41 10.29 1.41
C LEU A 15 -0.88 10.26 1.51
N ALA A 16 -0.19 11.40 1.37
CA ALA A 16 1.25 11.54 1.54
C ALA A 16 1.74 11.00 2.88
N ALA A 17 1.04 11.35 3.97
CA ALA A 17 1.38 10.85 5.31
C ALA A 17 1.40 9.32 5.38
N THR A 18 0.48 8.64 4.68
CA THR A 18 0.48 7.17 4.62
C THR A 18 1.70 6.61 3.91
N PHE A 19 2.25 7.36 2.92
CA PHE A 19 3.45 7.00 2.17
C PHE A 19 4.75 7.23 2.94
N PHE A 20 4.73 7.95 4.04
CA PHE A 20 5.83 8.03 4.97
C PHE A 20 5.70 6.99 6.09
N VAL A 21 4.51 6.90 6.70
CA VAL A 21 4.30 6.08 7.90
C VAL A 21 4.34 4.58 7.59
N ILE A 22 3.60 4.11 6.58
CA ILE A 22 3.50 2.66 6.30
C ILE A 22 4.85 2.07 5.90
N PRO A 23 5.60 2.63 4.91
CA PRO A 23 6.88 2.06 4.52
C PRO A 23 7.92 2.05 5.66
N VAL A 24 7.96 3.10 6.47
CA VAL A 24 8.86 3.15 7.64
C VAL A 24 8.57 2.01 8.60
N VAL A 25 7.29 1.75 8.91
CA VAL A 25 6.92 0.63 9.79
C VAL A 25 7.25 -0.71 9.15
N VAL A 26 6.96 -0.89 7.86
CA VAL A 26 7.27 -2.14 7.13
C VAL A 26 8.78 -2.35 7.05
N TRP A 27 9.57 -1.30 6.84
CA TRP A 27 11.03 -1.38 6.83
C TRP A 27 11.59 -1.95 8.13
N PHE A 28 11.11 -1.46 9.27
CA PHE A 28 11.61 -1.90 10.58
C PHE A 28 10.97 -3.19 11.10
N ARG A 29 9.75 -3.50 10.73
CA ARG A 29 8.97 -4.63 11.27
C ARG A 29 8.78 -5.78 10.30
N GLY A 30 9.00 -5.56 9.00
CA GLY A 30 8.78 -6.57 7.97
C GLY A 30 9.62 -7.83 8.14
N GLY A 31 10.79 -7.72 8.82
CA GLY A 31 11.59 -8.89 9.20
C GLY A 31 10.81 -9.84 10.11
N GLY A 32 10.28 -9.32 11.22
CA GLY A 32 9.50 -10.12 12.15
C GLY A 32 8.20 -10.67 11.54
N ALA A 33 7.56 -9.91 10.65
CA ALA A 33 6.39 -10.38 9.90
C ALA A 33 6.74 -11.54 8.96
N GLN A 34 7.88 -11.46 8.27
CA GLN A 34 8.37 -12.53 7.42
C GLN A 34 8.67 -13.79 8.23
N ASP A 35 9.36 -13.65 9.36
CA ASP A 35 9.72 -14.77 10.23
C ASP A 35 8.47 -15.45 10.80
N ALA A 36 7.45 -14.69 11.20
CA ALA A 36 6.16 -15.22 11.66
C ALA A 36 5.40 -15.96 10.55
N ALA A 37 5.42 -15.43 9.33
CA ALA A 37 4.82 -16.07 8.17
C ALA A 37 5.52 -17.40 7.81
N GLU A 38 6.85 -17.44 7.86
CA GLU A 38 7.64 -18.65 7.60
C GLU A 38 7.41 -19.72 8.69
N ALA A 39 7.32 -19.30 9.95
CA ALA A 39 6.98 -20.22 11.06
C ALA A 39 5.58 -20.82 10.86
N GLU A 40 4.62 -20.03 10.39
CA GLU A 40 3.27 -20.53 10.10
C GLU A 40 3.26 -21.55 8.95
N ILE A 41 4.04 -21.31 7.87
CA ILE A 41 4.21 -22.27 6.77
C ILE A 41 4.77 -23.59 7.28
N GLN A 42 5.77 -23.55 8.17
CA GLN A 42 6.34 -24.76 8.78
C GLN A 42 5.32 -25.45 9.70
N ARG A 43 4.53 -24.68 10.46
CA ARG A 43 3.46 -25.21 11.30
C ARG A 43 2.40 -25.96 10.50
N GLN A 44 2.13 -25.52 9.27
CA GLN A 44 1.23 -26.19 8.33
C GLN A 44 1.88 -27.40 7.62
N GLY A 45 3.12 -27.77 7.98
CA GLY A 45 3.82 -28.93 7.44
C GLY A 45 4.49 -28.71 6.08
N HIS A 46 4.67 -27.47 5.66
CA HIS A 46 5.31 -27.13 4.38
C HIS A 46 6.79 -26.77 4.56
N ALA A 47 7.57 -26.99 3.49
CA ALA A 47 9.00 -26.71 3.49
C ALA A 47 9.31 -25.20 3.58
N PRO A 48 10.41 -24.80 4.22
CA PRO A 48 10.89 -23.43 4.18
C PRO A 48 11.14 -22.99 2.72
N GLY A 49 10.98 -21.68 2.45
CA GLY A 49 11.18 -21.10 1.12
C GLY A 49 9.97 -21.21 0.18
N VAL A 50 8.84 -21.81 0.57
CA VAL A 50 7.60 -21.82 -0.22
C VAL A 50 7.15 -20.39 -0.54
N LEU A 51 7.22 -19.47 0.43
CA LEU A 51 6.83 -18.06 0.22
C LEU A 51 7.68 -17.41 -0.86
N ALA A 52 9.00 -17.59 -0.81
CA ALA A 52 9.93 -17.01 -1.80
C ALA A 52 9.67 -17.55 -3.21
N ARG A 53 9.41 -18.88 -3.36
CA ARG A 53 9.07 -19.47 -4.65
C ARG A 53 7.79 -18.93 -5.27
N HIS A 54 6.85 -18.49 -4.43
CA HIS A 54 5.58 -17.88 -4.88
C HIS A 54 5.63 -16.35 -4.91
N GLY A 55 6.83 -15.75 -4.71
CA GLY A 55 6.99 -14.29 -4.74
C GLY A 55 6.28 -13.57 -3.57
N ILE A 56 5.97 -14.28 -2.48
CA ILE A 56 5.32 -13.71 -1.30
C ILE A 56 6.40 -13.25 -0.33
N ALA A 57 6.44 -11.96 -0.06
CA ALA A 57 7.37 -11.34 0.87
C ALA A 57 6.64 -10.28 1.71
N PHE A 58 7.00 -10.23 2.99
CA PHE A 58 6.51 -9.24 3.96
C PHE A 58 7.59 -8.20 4.31
N ARG A 59 8.78 -8.38 3.76
CA ARG A 59 9.88 -7.40 3.82
C ARG A 59 9.82 -6.48 2.61
N GLU A 60 10.02 -5.21 2.82
CA GLU A 60 10.14 -4.22 1.76
C GLU A 60 11.56 -4.23 1.17
N LYS A 61 11.67 -4.10 -0.14
CA LYS A 61 12.96 -3.95 -0.81
C LYS A 61 13.40 -2.49 -0.77
N PRO A 62 14.71 -2.18 -0.79
CA PRO A 62 15.19 -0.80 -0.73
C PRO A 62 14.59 0.11 -1.79
N TRP A 63 14.38 -0.39 -3.01
CA TRP A 63 13.79 0.41 -4.08
C TRP A 63 12.28 0.65 -3.88
N GLU A 64 11.55 -0.30 -3.28
CA GLU A 64 10.13 -0.16 -2.93
C GLU A 64 9.96 0.91 -1.86
N PHE A 65 10.81 0.88 -0.84
CA PHE A 65 10.89 1.90 0.21
C PHE A 65 11.18 3.29 -0.37
N ALA A 66 12.22 3.41 -1.21
CA ALA A 66 12.58 4.66 -1.86
C ALA A 66 11.45 5.19 -2.76
N LEU A 67 10.81 4.31 -3.53
CA LEU A 67 9.66 4.67 -4.38
C LEU A 67 8.50 5.20 -3.55
N ALA A 68 8.16 4.54 -2.45
CA ALA A 68 7.08 4.97 -1.58
C ALA A 68 7.35 6.36 -0.98
N LEU A 69 8.57 6.61 -0.47
CA LEU A 69 8.95 7.93 0.03
C LEU A 69 8.90 8.99 -1.08
N THR A 70 9.33 8.66 -2.30
CA THR A 70 9.27 9.58 -3.45
C THR A 70 7.83 9.97 -3.76
N ILE A 71 6.90 9.03 -3.77
CA ILE A 71 5.46 9.31 -3.96
C ILE A 71 4.96 10.23 -2.83
N GLY A 72 5.34 9.96 -1.58
CA GLY A 72 5.01 10.82 -0.44
C GLY A 72 5.50 12.25 -0.61
N VAL A 73 6.74 12.45 -1.07
CA VAL A 73 7.31 13.78 -1.34
C VAL A 73 6.56 14.48 -2.47
N ILE A 74 6.26 13.80 -3.57
CA ILE A 74 5.51 14.37 -4.70
C ILE A 74 4.12 14.83 -4.23
N LEU A 75 3.39 13.99 -3.51
CA LEU A 75 2.05 14.34 -2.99
C LEU A 75 2.10 15.50 -1.99
N THR A 76 3.13 15.55 -1.15
CA THR A 76 3.36 16.67 -0.22
C THR A 76 3.58 17.97 -0.98
N ALA A 77 4.43 17.94 -2.00
CA ALA A 77 4.69 19.12 -2.84
C ALA A 77 3.42 19.59 -3.56
N LEU A 78 2.63 18.68 -4.13
CA LEU A 78 1.36 19.00 -4.77
C LEU A 78 0.36 19.60 -3.78
N GLY A 79 0.21 18.99 -2.59
CA GLY A 79 -0.63 19.53 -1.54
C GLY A 79 -0.23 20.95 -1.13
N ALA A 80 1.06 21.20 -0.96
CA ALA A 80 1.59 22.52 -0.63
C ALA A 80 1.32 23.56 -1.75
N LEU A 81 1.56 23.18 -3.02
CA LEU A 81 1.27 24.03 -4.17
C LEU A 81 -0.22 24.35 -4.30
N ASN A 82 -1.10 23.39 -4.06
CA ASN A 82 -2.54 23.60 -4.11
C ASN A 82 -3.03 24.46 -2.93
N LEU A 83 -2.44 24.32 -1.74
CA LEU A 83 -2.69 25.24 -0.62
C LEU A 83 -2.23 26.66 -0.96
N ALA A 84 -1.13 26.83 -1.66
CA ALA A 84 -0.66 28.15 -2.12
C ALA A 84 -1.49 28.73 -3.27
N GLY A 85 -2.50 28.01 -3.79
CA GLY A 85 -3.32 28.44 -4.93
C GLY A 85 -2.58 28.46 -6.26
N SER A 86 -1.50 27.67 -6.38
CA SER A 86 -0.64 27.65 -7.55
C SER A 86 -1.34 27.01 -8.77
N PRO A 87 -1.41 27.69 -9.93
CA PRO A 87 -1.88 27.09 -11.18
C PRO A 87 -1.06 25.85 -11.58
N THR A 88 0.25 25.87 -11.29
CA THR A 88 1.15 24.73 -11.54
C THR A 88 0.79 23.54 -10.67
N GLY A 89 0.43 23.76 -9.40
CA GLY A 89 -0.03 22.70 -8.50
C GLY A 89 -1.29 22.02 -9.05
N ARG A 90 -2.25 22.80 -9.53
CA ARG A 90 -3.46 22.30 -10.19
C ARG A 90 -3.14 21.46 -11.42
N LEU A 91 -2.32 21.98 -12.34
CA LEU A 91 -1.94 21.28 -13.57
C LEU A 91 -1.23 19.96 -13.28
N LEU A 92 -0.25 19.98 -12.37
CA LEU A 92 0.50 18.78 -11.98
C LEU A 92 -0.39 17.75 -11.29
N SER A 93 -1.37 18.18 -10.47
CA SER A 93 -2.35 17.27 -9.87
C SER A 93 -3.16 16.53 -10.93
N TRP A 94 -3.57 17.18 -12.03
CA TRP A 94 -4.27 16.53 -13.14
C TRP A 94 -3.43 15.47 -13.87
N ILE A 95 -2.10 15.54 -13.78
CA ILE A 95 -1.19 14.53 -14.34
C ILE A 95 -0.94 13.41 -13.33
N VAL A 96 -0.68 13.77 -12.07
CA VAL A 96 -0.24 12.81 -11.04
C VAL A 96 -1.40 12.02 -10.46
N GLU A 97 -2.57 12.62 -10.24
CA GLU A 97 -3.71 11.91 -9.60
C GLU A 97 -4.21 10.69 -10.41
N PRO A 98 -4.31 10.72 -11.75
CA PRO A 98 -4.61 9.51 -12.52
C PRO A 98 -3.55 8.41 -12.33
N MET A 99 -2.27 8.77 -12.21
CA MET A 99 -1.19 7.81 -11.96
C MET A 99 -1.30 7.22 -10.54
N VAL A 100 -1.65 8.05 -9.56
CA VAL A 100 -1.93 7.62 -8.19
C VAL A 100 -3.14 6.69 -8.16
N PHE A 101 -4.24 7.08 -8.78
CA PHE A 101 -5.45 6.26 -8.86
C PHE A 101 -5.17 4.86 -9.43
N LEU A 102 -4.49 4.79 -10.57
CA LEU A 102 -4.21 3.53 -11.26
C LEU A 102 -3.07 2.76 -10.57
N GLY A 103 -1.90 3.39 -10.39
CA GLY A 103 -0.69 2.74 -9.90
C GLY A 103 -0.78 2.41 -8.40
N VAL A 104 -1.02 3.43 -7.58
CA VAL A 104 -1.13 3.25 -6.13
C VAL A 104 -2.41 2.49 -5.77
N GLY A 105 -3.53 2.77 -6.45
CA GLY A 105 -4.78 2.05 -6.27
C GLY A 105 -4.59 0.54 -6.51
N PHE A 106 -3.89 0.15 -7.57
CA PHE A 106 -3.60 -1.26 -7.85
C PHE A 106 -2.70 -1.90 -6.77
N ILE A 107 -1.62 -1.23 -6.36
CA ILE A 107 -0.72 -1.72 -5.32
C ILE A 107 -1.45 -1.89 -3.99
N THR A 108 -2.24 -0.88 -3.58
CA THR A 108 -2.98 -0.91 -2.32
C THR A 108 -4.11 -1.93 -2.34
N ALA A 109 -4.75 -2.19 -3.49
CA ALA A 109 -5.69 -3.29 -3.64
C ALA A 109 -5.03 -4.64 -3.31
N GLY A 110 -3.78 -4.87 -3.78
CA GLY A 110 -3.01 -6.06 -3.42
C GLY A 110 -2.83 -6.24 -1.92
N GLN A 111 -2.62 -5.15 -1.18
CA GLN A 111 -2.46 -5.18 0.28
C GLN A 111 -3.79 -5.39 1.02
N VAL A 112 -4.86 -4.71 0.60
CA VAL A 112 -6.20 -4.86 1.19
C VAL A 112 -6.75 -6.26 0.98
N PHE A 113 -6.57 -6.82 -0.20
CA PHE A 113 -7.04 -8.15 -0.59
C PHE A 113 -5.94 -9.22 -0.52
N ALA A 114 -4.90 -9.02 0.30
CA ALA A 114 -3.74 -9.91 0.41
C ALA A 114 -4.12 -11.38 0.57
N THR A 115 -5.07 -11.70 1.45
CA THR A 115 -5.54 -13.08 1.65
C THR A 115 -6.12 -13.70 0.36
N ALA A 116 -6.91 -12.94 -0.40
CA ALA A 116 -7.51 -13.42 -1.64
C ALA A 116 -6.45 -13.64 -2.73
N TYR A 117 -5.52 -12.71 -2.87
CA TYR A 117 -4.41 -12.83 -3.82
C TYR A 117 -3.48 -13.98 -3.47
N THR A 118 -3.12 -14.14 -2.20
CA THR A 118 -2.27 -15.25 -1.72
C THR A 118 -2.95 -16.60 -1.95
N ARG A 119 -4.24 -16.71 -1.62
CA ARG A 119 -5.03 -17.92 -1.91
C ARG A 119 -5.05 -18.24 -3.41
N ALA A 120 -5.29 -17.22 -4.25
CA ALA A 120 -5.29 -17.41 -5.69
C ALA A 120 -3.91 -17.81 -6.24
N ALA A 121 -2.82 -17.28 -5.69
CA ALA A 121 -1.46 -17.65 -6.06
C ALA A 121 -1.19 -19.13 -5.74
N PHE A 122 -1.52 -19.59 -4.54
CA PHE A 122 -1.37 -21.00 -4.17
C PHE A 122 -2.28 -21.92 -4.98
N ALA A 123 -3.52 -21.54 -5.24
CA ALA A 123 -4.46 -22.35 -6.04
C ALA A 123 -3.98 -22.58 -7.48
N ARG A 124 -3.22 -21.63 -8.05
CA ARG A 124 -2.63 -21.70 -9.38
C ARG A 124 -1.26 -22.37 -9.40
N SER A 125 -0.71 -22.72 -8.23
CA SER A 125 0.61 -23.33 -8.13
C SER A 125 0.67 -24.68 -8.85
N ALA A 126 1.78 -24.92 -9.54
CA ALA A 126 2.11 -26.23 -10.09
C ALA A 126 2.44 -27.26 -8.98
N GLU A 127 2.80 -26.79 -7.77
CA GLU A 127 3.09 -27.65 -6.62
C GLU A 127 1.77 -28.03 -5.90
N PRO A 128 1.33 -29.31 -5.92
CA PRO A 128 0.09 -29.71 -5.24
C PRO A 128 0.09 -29.40 -3.74
N ALA A 129 1.24 -29.50 -3.08
CA ALA A 129 1.40 -29.18 -1.66
C ALA A 129 1.10 -27.71 -1.35
N ALA A 130 1.45 -26.76 -2.24
CA ALA A 130 1.16 -25.35 -2.01
C ALA A 130 -0.33 -25.04 -1.99
N ARG A 131 -1.16 -25.84 -2.67
CA ARG A 131 -2.61 -25.65 -2.72
C ARG A 131 -3.32 -25.95 -1.39
N THR A 132 -2.64 -26.64 -0.46
CA THR A 132 -3.18 -26.97 0.86
C THR A 132 -2.85 -25.93 1.93
N ILE A 133 -2.07 -24.87 1.56
CA ILE A 133 -1.70 -23.81 2.50
C ILE A 133 -2.92 -22.96 2.85
N ASP A 134 -3.17 -22.78 4.14
CA ASP A 134 -4.15 -21.82 4.64
C ASP A 134 -3.60 -20.38 4.53
N ALA A 135 -3.96 -19.71 3.43
CA ALA A 135 -3.56 -18.34 3.18
C ALA A 135 -4.07 -17.35 4.25
N ARG A 136 -5.21 -17.66 4.90
CA ARG A 136 -5.76 -16.79 5.95
C ARG A 136 -4.91 -16.85 7.22
N ALA A 137 -4.56 -18.05 7.65
CA ALA A 137 -3.68 -18.26 8.81
C ALA A 137 -2.30 -17.64 8.55
N LEU A 138 -1.77 -17.80 7.34
CA LEU A 138 -0.50 -17.20 6.91
C LEU A 138 -0.52 -15.66 7.01
N ILE A 139 -1.53 -15.00 6.43
CA ILE A 139 -1.63 -13.54 6.50
C ILE A 139 -1.84 -13.05 7.93
N ALA A 140 -2.64 -13.77 8.74
CA ALA A 140 -2.83 -13.44 10.15
C ALA A 140 -1.51 -13.56 10.96
N ALA A 141 -0.68 -14.57 10.66
CA ALA A 141 0.63 -14.72 11.27
C ALA A 141 1.56 -13.56 10.89
N ALA A 142 1.64 -13.20 9.59
CA ALA A 142 2.40 -12.04 9.15
C ALA A 142 1.92 -10.74 9.79
N ASP A 143 0.60 -10.51 9.85
CA ASP A 143 0.00 -9.32 10.48
C ASP A 143 0.40 -9.19 11.96
N SER A 144 0.61 -10.31 12.67
CA SER A 144 1.06 -10.28 14.07
C SER A 144 2.44 -9.68 14.29
N GLY A 145 3.28 -9.65 13.25
CA GLY A 145 4.59 -9.01 13.27
C GLY A 145 4.53 -7.47 13.15
N PHE A 146 3.37 -6.92 12.83
CA PHE A 146 3.15 -5.48 12.70
C PHE A 146 2.33 -4.92 13.86
N PRO A 147 2.44 -3.59 14.13
CA PRO A 147 1.54 -2.93 15.08
C PRO A 147 0.08 -3.02 14.64
N ALA A 148 -0.84 -3.24 15.58
CA ALA A 148 -2.28 -3.42 15.29
C ALA A 148 -2.93 -2.25 14.53
N TRP A 149 -2.41 -1.03 14.70
CA TRP A 149 -2.88 0.17 14.01
C TRP A 149 -2.45 0.26 12.53
N LEU A 150 -1.46 -0.55 12.09
CA LEU A 150 -0.96 -0.48 10.71
C LEU A 150 -2.03 -0.94 9.72
N ARG A 151 -2.72 -2.03 10.02
CA ARG A 151 -3.76 -2.58 9.14
C ARG A 151 -4.91 -1.60 8.87
N PRO A 152 -5.52 -0.94 9.88
CA PRO A 152 -6.47 0.15 9.63
C PRO A 152 -5.92 1.26 8.73
N LEU A 153 -4.64 1.64 8.91
CA LEU A 153 -4.03 2.68 8.09
C LEU A 153 -3.87 2.24 6.62
N VAL A 154 -3.49 0.99 6.37
CA VAL A 154 -3.45 0.40 5.02
C VAL A 154 -4.86 0.37 4.39
N LEU A 155 -5.88 0.01 5.17
CA LEU A 155 -7.27 0.02 4.70
C LEU A 155 -7.75 1.43 4.34
N ILE A 156 -7.40 2.45 5.11
CA ILE A 156 -7.74 3.87 4.84
C ILE A 156 -6.97 4.39 3.63
N ARG A 157 -5.72 3.97 3.42
CA ARG A 157 -4.93 4.39 2.26
C ARG A 157 -5.60 4.02 0.93
N PHE A 158 -6.26 2.88 0.85
CA PHE A 158 -6.91 2.42 -0.38
C PHE A 158 -7.99 3.40 -0.89
N PRO A 159 -9.03 3.77 -0.13
CA PRO A 159 -9.99 4.78 -0.56
C PRO A 159 -9.38 6.17 -0.75
N LEU A 160 -8.34 6.54 0.00
CA LEU A 160 -7.62 7.80 -0.24
C LEU A 160 -6.94 7.80 -1.61
N ALA A 161 -6.26 6.71 -1.99
CA ALA A 161 -5.58 6.59 -3.27
C ALA A 161 -6.54 6.41 -4.46
N THR A 162 -7.76 5.95 -4.23
CA THR A 162 -8.77 5.73 -5.29
C THR A 162 -9.81 6.85 -5.30
N LEU A 163 -10.76 6.82 -4.40
CA LEU A 163 -11.82 7.84 -4.32
C LEU A 163 -11.26 9.23 -4.03
N GLY A 164 -10.21 9.31 -3.19
CA GLY A 164 -9.53 10.57 -2.88
C GLY A 164 -8.93 11.21 -4.13
N SER A 165 -8.21 10.48 -4.96
CA SER A 165 -7.63 11.02 -6.20
C SER A 165 -8.70 11.50 -7.18
N VAL A 166 -9.81 10.76 -7.33
CA VAL A 166 -10.95 11.21 -8.15
C VAL A 166 -11.54 12.50 -7.59
N LEU A 167 -11.70 12.57 -6.26
CA LEU A 167 -12.23 13.76 -5.60
C LEU A 167 -11.29 14.96 -5.72
N VAL A 168 -9.97 14.76 -5.61
CA VAL A 168 -8.97 15.83 -5.85
C VAL A 168 -9.13 16.40 -7.25
N MET A 169 -9.20 15.54 -8.28
CA MET A 169 -9.42 15.99 -9.66
C MET A 169 -10.73 16.77 -9.81
N ALA A 170 -11.83 16.27 -9.22
CA ALA A 170 -13.11 16.96 -9.28
C ALA A 170 -13.08 18.33 -8.58
N LEU A 171 -12.43 18.44 -7.41
CA LEU A 171 -12.28 19.69 -6.66
C LEU A 171 -11.42 20.72 -7.37
N LEU A 172 -10.43 20.28 -8.16
CA LEU A 172 -9.52 21.14 -8.90
C LEU A 172 -10.00 21.44 -10.33
N ALA A 173 -11.14 20.90 -10.77
CA ALA A 173 -11.72 21.17 -12.10
C ALA A 173 -12.33 22.58 -12.19
N PHE A 174 -12.75 23.13 -11.08
CA PHE A 174 -13.36 24.47 -10.96
C PHE A 174 -12.48 25.38 -10.11
#